data_9ff5bc3857e1f251ffb5905e39bfd222
#
_entry.id   9ff5bc3857e1f251ffb5905e39bfd222
#
_cell.length_a   1.000
_cell.length_b   1.000
_cell.length_c   1.000
_cell.angle_alpha   90.00
_cell.angle_beta   90.00
_cell.angle_gamma   90.00
#
_symmetry.space_group_name_H-M   'P 1'
#
loop_
_entity.id
_entity.type
_entity.pdbx_description
1 polymer ?
#
loop_
_entity_poly.entity_id
_entity_poly.type
_entity_poly.pdbx_seq_one_letter_code
_entity_poly.pdbx_strand_id
1 'polypeptide(L)'
;TINSEQEPRATGGLVEMKKVYETPFFSPELTAQEKERILGAQACLWTSFIDSDQLLDYMLLPRLAAFAEAAWCEERRGTYARFLHRLPAILNCYGQLGYGYAPHFFTISAAYKTVSTLVHEDSFDDKCLEISMESLPDTEIYYTLDGSKPSKSSSLYTAPLQVEESCTLKACLLYTSPSPRDRG
;
A
#
# COMPACT_ATOMS: atom_id res chain seq x y z
N THR A 1 -2.52 3.75 6.52
CA THR A 1 -2.79 2.78 7.60
C THR A 1 -3.80 1.78 7.06
N ILE A 2 -3.42 0.52 6.96
CA ILE A 2 -4.35 -0.54 6.58
C ILE A 2 -5.44 -0.56 7.64
N ASN A 3 -6.69 -0.43 7.23
CA ASN A 3 -7.81 -0.55 8.16
C ASN A 3 -7.98 -2.04 8.50
N SER A 4 -7.41 -2.45 9.62
CA SER A 4 -7.42 -3.85 10.08
C SER A 4 -8.84 -4.42 10.26
N GLU A 5 -9.86 -3.56 10.39
CA GLU A 5 -11.27 -3.97 10.50
C GLU A 5 -11.86 -4.42 9.15
N GLN A 6 -11.26 -3.98 8.04
CA GLN A 6 -11.69 -4.34 6.68
C GLN A 6 -10.88 -5.50 6.08
N GLU A 7 -9.80 -5.89 6.73
CA GLU A 7 -8.98 -7.01 6.28
C GLU A 7 -9.57 -8.35 6.73
N PRO A 8 -9.46 -9.38 5.90
CA PRO A 8 -9.87 -10.72 6.28
C PRO A 8 -9.08 -11.22 7.51
N ARG A 9 -9.73 -12.06 8.32
CA ARG A 9 -9.05 -12.70 9.46
C ARG A 9 -7.90 -13.58 8.97
N ALA A 10 -6.76 -13.50 9.65
CA ALA A 10 -5.59 -14.29 9.35
C ALA A 10 -4.98 -14.88 10.63
N THR A 11 -4.50 -16.11 10.54
CA THR A 11 -3.72 -16.71 11.62
C THR A 11 -2.40 -15.96 11.79
N GLY A 12 -2.14 -15.44 12.99
CA GLY A 12 -0.94 -14.63 13.25
C GLY A 12 -1.06 -13.15 12.87
N GLY A 13 -2.25 -12.71 12.40
CA GLY A 13 -2.54 -11.33 12.03
C GLY A 13 -2.11 -10.96 10.61
N LEU A 14 -2.33 -9.69 10.25
CA LEU A 14 -1.99 -9.17 8.94
C LEU A 14 -0.48 -8.95 8.81
N VAL A 15 0.10 -9.48 7.75
CA VAL A 15 1.49 -9.22 7.36
C VAL A 15 1.49 -8.28 6.16
N GLU A 16 2.02 -7.08 6.35
CA GLU A 16 2.12 -6.07 5.29
C GLU A 16 3.12 -6.49 4.21
N MET A 17 2.80 -6.21 2.95
CA MET A 17 3.67 -6.52 1.81
C MET A 17 5.06 -5.86 1.94
N LYS A 18 5.12 -4.62 2.44
CA LYS A 18 6.37 -3.92 2.72
C LYS A 18 7.24 -4.70 3.69
N LYS A 19 6.66 -5.20 4.77
CA LYS A 19 7.38 -6.02 5.76
C LYS A 19 7.91 -7.31 5.14
N VAL A 20 7.11 -7.97 4.29
CA VAL A 20 7.56 -9.18 3.55
C VAL A 20 8.77 -8.86 2.69
N TYR A 21 8.72 -7.74 1.95
CA TYR A 21 9.79 -7.33 1.04
C TYR A 21 11.07 -6.91 1.77
N GLU A 22 10.95 -6.14 2.85
CA GLU A 22 12.10 -5.55 3.57
C GLU A 22 12.73 -6.47 4.61
N THR A 23 12.04 -7.55 5.01
CA THR A 23 12.61 -8.51 5.97
C THR A 23 13.86 -9.16 5.38
N PRO A 24 15.01 -9.10 6.07
CA PRO A 24 16.22 -9.77 5.64
C PRO A 24 16.00 -11.28 5.58
N PHE A 25 16.51 -11.91 4.52
CA PHE A 25 16.44 -13.35 4.36
C PHE A 25 17.36 -14.08 5.34
N PHE A 26 18.52 -13.49 5.59
CA PHE A 26 19.48 -13.97 6.56
C PHE A 26 19.53 -13.06 7.78
N SER A 27 19.61 -13.67 8.96
CA SER A 27 19.94 -12.90 10.15
C SER A 27 21.31 -12.22 9.96
N PRO A 28 21.46 -10.95 10.35
CA PRO A 28 22.75 -10.26 10.29
C PRO A 28 23.84 -10.92 11.16
N GLU A 29 23.44 -11.75 12.12
CA GLU A 29 24.33 -12.47 13.03
C GLU A 29 25.00 -13.69 12.40
N LEU A 30 24.50 -14.16 11.24
CA LEU A 30 25.03 -15.34 10.57
C LEU A 30 26.36 -15.06 9.87
N THR A 31 27.31 -15.94 10.07
CA THR A 31 28.59 -15.95 9.33
C THR A 31 28.37 -16.37 7.87
N ALA A 32 29.33 -16.10 7.00
CA ALA A 32 29.28 -16.51 5.59
C ALA A 32 29.10 -18.03 5.42
N GLN A 33 29.80 -18.83 6.24
CA GLN A 33 29.70 -20.30 6.21
C GLN A 33 28.32 -20.81 6.66
N GLU A 34 27.68 -20.13 7.59
CA GLU A 34 26.32 -20.49 8.04
C GLU A 34 25.28 -20.14 6.97
N LYS A 35 25.46 -19.01 6.28
CA LYS A 35 24.60 -18.61 5.17
C LYS A 35 24.61 -19.61 4.02
N GLU A 36 25.79 -20.20 3.71
CA GLU A 36 25.90 -21.25 2.67
C GLU A 36 25.10 -22.51 2.98
N ARG A 37 24.74 -22.76 4.25
CA ARG A 37 23.92 -23.92 4.65
C ARG A 37 22.43 -23.67 4.55
N ILE A 38 21.99 -22.44 4.31
CA ILE A 38 20.59 -22.05 4.16
C ILE A 38 20.22 -22.23 2.71
N LEU A 39 19.36 -23.22 2.42
CA LEU A 39 18.95 -23.56 1.05
C LEU A 39 17.87 -22.62 0.48
N GLY A 40 17.20 -21.87 1.33
CA GLY A 40 16.14 -20.95 0.93
C GLY A 40 15.22 -20.60 2.08
N ALA A 41 14.09 -19.96 1.78
CA ALA A 41 13.06 -19.65 2.77
C ALA A 41 11.71 -20.20 2.35
N GLN A 42 10.82 -20.30 3.33
CA GLN A 42 9.47 -20.78 3.14
C GLN A 42 8.48 -19.71 3.59
N ALA A 43 7.49 -19.43 2.75
CA ALA A 43 6.31 -18.67 3.14
C ALA A 43 5.17 -19.67 3.47
N CYS A 44 4.54 -19.48 4.62
CA CYS A 44 3.42 -20.31 5.05
C CYS A 44 2.11 -19.49 4.93
N LEU A 45 1.11 -20.09 4.29
CA LEU A 45 -0.25 -19.58 4.27
C LEU A 45 -1.17 -20.56 4.99
N TRP A 46 -1.68 -20.15 6.15
CA TRP A 46 -2.58 -20.96 6.96
C TRP A 46 -4.03 -20.72 6.54
N THR A 47 -4.72 -21.76 6.13
CA THR A 47 -6.06 -21.68 5.54
C THR A 47 -7.21 -21.72 6.54
N SER A 48 -6.94 -21.59 7.84
CA SER A 48 -7.96 -21.66 8.91
C SER A 48 -9.14 -20.70 8.73
N PHE A 49 -8.94 -19.61 8.00
CA PHE A 49 -9.96 -18.59 7.73
C PHE A 49 -10.14 -18.34 6.22
N ILE A 50 -9.65 -19.25 5.37
CA ILE A 50 -9.74 -19.12 3.90
C ILE A 50 -10.75 -20.17 3.44
N ASP A 51 -11.89 -19.70 2.93
CA ASP A 51 -13.04 -20.51 2.53
C ASP A 51 -13.32 -20.48 1.01
N SER A 52 -12.54 -19.71 0.27
CA SER A 52 -12.72 -19.55 -1.18
C SER A 52 -11.39 -19.27 -1.90
N ASP A 53 -11.34 -19.60 -3.19
CA ASP A 53 -10.17 -19.34 -4.04
C ASP A 53 -9.90 -17.83 -4.17
N GLN A 54 -10.97 -17.02 -4.22
CA GLN A 54 -10.82 -15.55 -4.26
C GLN A 54 -10.15 -15.03 -2.99
N LEU A 55 -10.50 -15.58 -1.83
CA LEU A 55 -9.87 -15.19 -0.58
C LEU A 55 -8.45 -15.71 -0.48
N LEU A 56 -8.15 -16.89 -1.03
CA LEU A 56 -6.81 -17.41 -1.15
C LEU A 56 -5.92 -16.48 -1.97
N ASP A 57 -6.37 -16.09 -3.16
CA ASP A 57 -5.67 -15.15 -4.03
C ASP A 57 -5.43 -13.81 -3.32
N TYR A 58 -6.46 -13.28 -2.66
CA TYR A 58 -6.38 -12.03 -1.90
C TYR A 58 -5.33 -12.09 -0.80
N MET A 59 -5.27 -13.18 -0.05
CA MET A 59 -4.32 -13.34 1.05
C MET A 59 -2.90 -13.56 0.57
N LEU A 60 -2.73 -14.21 -0.58
CA LEU A 60 -1.45 -14.60 -1.14
C LEU A 60 -0.83 -13.50 -2.01
N LEU A 61 -1.63 -12.92 -2.92
CA LEU A 61 -1.14 -12.00 -3.94
C LEU A 61 -1.40 -10.53 -3.57
N PRO A 62 -0.43 -9.67 -3.85
CA PRO A 62 0.88 -9.88 -4.45
C PRO A 62 2.01 -10.06 -3.42
N ARG A 63 1.70 -10.37 -2.16
CA ARG A 63 2.71 -10.63 -1.12
C ARG A 63 3.72 -11.70 -1.57
N LEU A 64 3.23 -12.73 -2.29
CA LEU A 64 4.08 -13.77 -2.85
C LEU A 64 5.08 -13.23 -3.87
N ALA A 65 4.72 -12.22 -4.67
CA ALA A 65 5.67 -11.57 -5.58
C ALA A 65 6.76 -10.81 -4.81
N ALA A 66 6.40 -10.13 -3.73
CA ALA A 66 7.37 -9.47 -2.85
C ALA A 66 8.31 -10.48 -2.19
N PHE A 67 7.79 -11.60 -1.71
CA PHE A 67 8.58 -12.70 -1.14
C PHE A 67 9.49 -13.33 -2.19
N ALA A 68 8.99 -13.62 -3.39
CA ALA A 68 9.78 -14.22 -4.47
C ALA A 68 10.96 -13.32 -4.85
N GLU A 69 10.75 -12.01 -5.02
CA GLU A 69 11.87 -11.09 -5.31
C GLU A 69 12.86 -11.02 -4.14
N ALA A 70 12.38 -10.99 -2.90
CA ALA A 70 13.25 -11.04 -1.74
C ALA A 70 14.09 -12.32 -1.70
N ALA A 71 13.51 -13.47 -2.04
CA ALA A 71 14.19 -14.76 -2.03
C ALA A 71 15.21 -14.93 -3.16
N TRP A 72 14.89 -14.45 -4.37
CA TRP A 72 15.75 -14.64 -5.54
C TRP A 72 16.79 -13.55 -5.77
N CYS A 73 16.58 -12.37 -5.20
CA CYS A 73 17.39 -11.19 -5.49
C CYS A 73 18.07 -10.60 -4.26
N GLU A 74 18.29 -11.36 -3.20
CA GLU A 74 18.69 -10.85 -1.88
C GLU A 74 19.80 -9.80 -1.94
N GLU A 75 20.94 -10.12 -2.57
CA GLU A 75 22.07 -9.19 -2.69
C GLU A 75 21.82 -8.06 -3.70
N ARG A 76 20.94 -8.26 -4.68
CA ARG A 76 20.60 -7.31 -5.75
C ARG A 76 19.20 -6.74 -5.59
N ARG A 77 18.54 -7.07 -4.50
CA ARG A 77 17.20 -6.57 -4.18
C ARG A 77 17.22 -5.05 -4.14
N GLY A 78 16.37 -4.44 -4.94
CA GLY A 78 16.19 -3.00 -4.95
C GLY A 78 15.46 -2.50 -3.72
N THR A 79 15.15 -1.21 -3.69
CA THR A 79 14.27 -0.64 -2.67
C THR A 79 12.83 -1.08 -2.88
N TYR A 80 12.03 -1.06 -1.81
CA TYR A 80 10.59 -1.32 -1.90
C TYR A 80 9.89 -0.40 -2.89
N ALA A 81 10.30 0.87 -2.99
CA ALA A 81 9.78 1.80 -3.99
C ALA A 81 10.01 1.32 -5.43
N ARG A 82 11.20 0.76 -5.73
CA ARG A 82 11.45 0.15 -7.06
C ARG A 82 10.59 -1.09 -7.31
N PHE A 83 10.31 -1.89 -6.30
CA PHE A 83 9.38 -3.00 -6.40
C PHE A 83 7.98 -2.50 -6.74
N LEU A 84 7.48 -1.49 -6.02
CA LEU A 84 6.18 -0.89 -6.28
C LEU A 84 6.05 -0.32 -7.69
N HIS A 85 7.10 0.23 -8.25
CA HIS A 85 7.12 0.71 -9.65
C HIS A 85 6.86 -0.40 -10.69
N ARG A 86 7.28 -1.64 -10.39
CA ARG A 86 7.08 -2.81 -11.26
C ARG A 86 5.78 -3.56 -10.97
N LEU A 87 5.22 -3.33 -9.80
CA LEU A 87 4.03 -4.03 -9.33
C LEU A 87 2.85 -3.96 -10.31
N PRO A 88 2.54 -2.82 -10.97
CA PRO A 88 1.45 -2.76 -11.95
C PRO A 88 1.57 -3.79 -13.08
N ALA A 89 2.78 -4.07 -13.57
CA ALA A 89 3.00 -5.09 -14.59
C ALA A 89 2.71 -6.50 -14.06
N ILE A 90 3.09 -6.78 -12.81
CA ILE A 90 2.80 -8.06 -12.14
C ILE A 90 1.29 -8.24 -11.97
N LEU A 91 0.59 -7.20 -11.52
CA LEU A 91 -0.86 -7.24 -11.32
C LEU A 91 -1.62 -7.40 -12.65
N ASN A 92 -1.14 -6.78 -13.71
CA ASN A 92 -1.69 -6.99 -15.06
C ASN A 92 -1.55 -8.46 -15.48
N CYS A 93 -0.40 -9.08 -15.21
CA CYS A 93 -0.19 -10.51 -15.47
C CYS A 93 -1.17 -11.38 -14.66
N TYR A 94 -1.38 -11.08 -13.38
CA TYR A 94 -2.37 -11.80 -12.56
C TYR A 94 -3.78 -11.67 -13.15
N GLY A 95 -4.17 -10.45 -13.55
CA GLY A 95 -5.47 -10.22 -14.18
C GLY A 95 -5.66 -10.98 -15.49
N GLN A 96 -4.60 -11.11 -16.32
CA GLN A 96 -4.64 -11.90 -17.56
C GLN A 96 -4.76 -13.40 -17.28
N LEU A 97 -4.20 -13.87 -16.18
CA LEU A 97 -4.28 -15.27 -15.72
C LEU A 97 -5.57 -15.58 -14.94
N GLY A 98 -6.40 -14.57 -14.65
CA GLY A 98 -7.64 -14.75 -13.91
C GLY A 98 -7.48 -14.82 -12.39
N TYR A 99 -6.29 -14.52 -11.86
CA TYR A 99 -6.06 -14.45 -10.42
C TYR A 99 -6.60 -13.15 -9.81
N GLY A 100 -7.20 -13.26 -8.63
CA GLY A 100 -7.47 -12.13 -7.76
C GLY A 100 -6.21 -11.64 -7.06
N TYR A 101 -6.29 -10.50 -6.39
CA TYR A 101 -5.22 -10.00 -5.52
C TYR A 101 -5.75 -8.95 -4.54
N ALA A 102 -5.05 -8.77 -3.43
CA ALA A 102 -5.38 -7.70 -2.49
C ALA A 102 -5.05 -6.33 -3.07
N PRO A 103 -5.98 -5.38 -3.09
CA PRO A 103 -5.76 -4.04 -3.64
C PRO A 103 -5.17 -3.05 -2.63
N HIS A 104 -4.98 -3.43 -1.37
CA HIS A 104 -4.69 -2.51 -0.26
C HIS A 104 -3.28 -1.86 -0.27
N PHE A 105 -2.33 -2.34 -1.09
CA PHE A 105 -1.06 -1.63 -1.29
C PHE A 105 -1.19 -0.44 -2.23
N PHE A 106 -2.34 -0.26 -2.84
CA PHE A 106 -2.73 0.98 -3.50
C PHE A 106 -3.35 1.98 -2.50
N THR A 107 -3.06 1.80 -1.22
CA THR A 107 -3.61 2.65 -0.17
C THR A 107 -2.95 4.02 -0.22
N ILE A 108 -3.77 5.05 -0.13
CA ILE A 108 -3.31 6.40 0.14
C ILE A 108 -2.93 6.45 1.62
N SER A 109 -1.66 6.71 1.91
CA SER A 109 -1.23 7.02 3.25
C SER A 109 -1.55 8.49 3.53
N ALA A 110 -2.34 8.76 4.56
CA ALA A 110 -2.67 10.11 4.97
C ALA A 110 -2.07 10.39 6.36
N ALA A 111 -1.31 11.46 6.46
CA ALA A 111 -0.83 12.01 7.71
C ALA A 111 -1.44 13.39 7.91
N TYR A 112 -1.68 13.77 9.15
CA TYR A 112 -2.17 15.10 9.47
C TYR A 112 -1.36 15.72 10.60
N LYS A 113 -1.22 17.04 10.54
CA LYS A 113 -0.68 17.85 11.64
C LYS A 113 -1.56 19.05 11.86
N THR A 114 -1.70 19.47 13.11
CA THR A 114 -2.38 20.70 13.45
C THR A 114 -1.39 21.86 13.27
N VAL A 115 -1.73 22.83 12.45
CA VAL A 115 -0.98 24.06 12.26
C VAL A 115 -1.73 25.17 12.98
N SER A 116 -1.09 25.77 13.98
CA SER A 116 -1.63 26.95 14.66
C SER A 116 -1.01 28.17 14.02
N THR A 117 -1.80 29.02 13.40
CA THR A 117 -1.33 30.34 12.92
C THR A 117 -1.45 31.31 14.09
N LEU A 118 -0.31 31.84 14.55
CA LEU A 118 -0.29 32.92 15.54
C LEU A 118 -0.76 34.21 14.87
N VAL A 119 -2.00 34.55 15.06
CA VAL A 119 -2.55 35.87 14.67
C VAL A 119 -2.86 36.64 15.96
N HIS A 120 -1.96 37.51 16.36
CA HIS A 120 -2.03 38.43 17.50
C HIS A 120 -2.06 37.84 18.93
N GLU A 121 -1.41 38.54 19.87
CA GLU A 121 -1.12 38.13 21.24
C GLU A 121 -2.34 37.83 22.15
N ASP A 122 -3.59 37.96 21.67
CA ASP A 122 -4.80 37.83 22.49
C ASP A 122 -5.95 37.03 21.90
N SER A 123 -5.80 36.30 20.80
CA SER A 123 -6.85 35.40 20.29
C SER A 123 -6.30 34.07 19.81
N PHE A 124 -6.57 33.04 20.60
CA PHE A 124 -6.50 31.65 20.18
C PHE A 124 -7.73 31.36 19.34
N ASP A 125 -7.64 31.39 18.01
CA ASP A 125 -8.50 30.58 17.15
C ASP A 125 -8.10 30.74 15.69
N ASP A 126 -7.41 29.76 15.17
CA ASP A 126 -7.62 29.15 13.88
C ASP A 126 -6.68 27.95 13.79
N LYS A 127 -7.19 26.82 14.27
CA LYS A 127 -6.50 25.54 14.13
C LYS A 127 -6.78 25.02 12.72
N CYS A 128 -5.85 25.22 11.83
CA CYS A 128 -5.86 24.59 10.52
C CYS A 128 -5.28 23.17 10.61
N LEU A 129 -5.94 22.21 10.01
CA LEU A 129 -5.45 20.86 9.88
C LEU A 129 -4.75 20.71 8.52
N GLU A 130 -3.44 20.49 8.52
CA GLU A 130 -2.71 20.17 7.31
C GLU A 130 -2.71 18.65 7.08
N ILE A 131 -3.25 18.21 5.95
CA ILE A 131 -3.34 16.79 5.58
C ILE A 131 -2.39 16.54 4.42
N SER A 132 -1.41 15.69 4.64
CA SER A 132 -0.50 15.18 3.62
C SER A 132 -0.94 13.79 3.18
N MET A 133 -1.05 13.57 1.87
CA MET A 133 -1.36 12.27 1.29
C MET A 133 -0.21 11.79 0.44
N GLU A 134 0.15 10.51 0.61
CA GLU A 134 1.18 9.84 -0.17
C GLU A 134 0.63 8.54 -0.74
N SER A 135 1.11 8.18 -1.92
CA SER A 135 0.74 6.94 -2.59
C SER A 135 1.91 6.39 -3.40
N LEU A 136 1.64 5.40 -4.24
CA LEU A 136 2.62 4.83 -5.13
C LEU A 136 3.23 5.88 -6.06
N PRO A 137 4.51 5.75 -6.44
CA PRO A 137 5.10 6.56 -7.49
C PRO A 137 4.25 6.52 -8.77
N ASP A 138 4.16 7.64 -9.48
CA ASP A 138 3.44 7.79 -10.75
C ASP A 138 1.93 7.50 -10.69
N THR A 139 1.33 7.67 -9.51
CA THR A 139 -0.13 7.61 -9.34
C THR A 139 -0.70 8.98 -9.02
N GLU A 140 -1.88 9.25 -9.56
CA GLU A 140 -2.63 10.47 -9.26
C GLU A 140 -3.64 10.21 -8.15
N ILE A 141 -3.64 11.06 -7.12
CA ILE A 141 -4.61 11.03 -6.03
C ILE A 141 -5.69 12.06 -6.35
N TYR A 142 -6.93 11.61 -6.49
CA TYR A 142 -8.09 12.48 -6.60
C TYR A 142 -8.85 12.47 -5.28
N TYR A 143 -9.36 13.63 -4.87
CA TYR A 143 -10.04 13.74 -3.58
C TYR A 143 -11.30 14.62 -3.63
N THR A 144 -12.15 14.45 -2.62
CA THR A 144 -13.32 15.28 -2.32
C THR A 144 -13.34 15.60 -0.83
N LEU A 145 -13.91 16.74 -0.45
CA LEU A 145 -14.05 17.19 0.95
C LEU A 145 -15.49 17.08 1.47
N ASP A 146 -16.42 16.80 0.59
CA ASP A 146 -17.86 16.69 0.87
C ASP A 146 -18.34 15.26 1.16
N GLY A 147 -17.40 14.29 1.18
CA GLY A 147 -17.71 12.87 1.37
C GLY A 147 -18.25 12.17 0.13
N SER A 148 -18.37 12.83 -1.02
CA SER A 148 -18.71 12.20 -2.29
C SER A 148 -17.60 11.23 -2.77
N LYS A 149 -17.93 10.31 -3.68
CA LYS A 149 -16.93 9.38 -4.23
C LYS A 149 -16.04 10.11 -5.22
N PRO A 150 -14.70 10.16 -5.00
CA PRO A 150 -13.79 10.79 -5.92
C PRO A 150 -13.78 10.12 -7.31
N SER A 151 -13.57 10.93 -8.35
CA SER A 151 -13.50 10.52 -9.76
C SER A 151 -12.44 11.34 -10.50
N LYS A 152 -12.20 11.08 -11.78
CA LYS A 152 -11.29 11.89 -12.63
C LYS A 152 -11.69 13.37 -12.75
N SER A 153 -12.94 13.70 -12.46
CA SER A 153 -13.45 15.07 -12.43
C SER A 153 -13.30 15.76 -11.07
N SER A 154 -12.86 15.04 -10.04
CA SER A 154 -12.62 15.58 -8.70
C SER A 154 -11.26 16.30 -8.63
N SER A 155 -10.99 16.97 -7.51
CA SER A 155 -9.74 17.71 -7.32
C SER A 155 -8.53 16.75 -7.30
N LEU A 156 -7.48 17.12 -8.04
CA LEU A 156 -6.20 16.42 -8.04
C LEU A 156 -5.35 16.89 -6.85
N TYR A 157 -4.82 15.96 -6.10
CA TYR A 157 -3.92 16.26 -4.99
C TYR A 157 -2.51 16.56 -5.51
N THR A 158 -2.05 17.77 -5.29
CA THR A 158 -0.70 18.24 -5.71
C THR A 158 0.15 18.77 -4.58
N ALA A 159 -0.48 19.13 -3.45
CA ALA A 159 0.18 19.68 -2.27
C ALA A 159 -0.65 19.37 -1.01
N PRO A 160 -0.06 19.48 0.20
CA PRO A 160 -0.78 19.29 1.44
C PRO A 160 -2.04 20.17 1.53
N LEU A 161 -3.14 19.58 1.96
CA LEU A 161 -4.43 20.25 2.09
C LEU A 161 -4.51 20.97 3.43
N GLN A 162 -4.92 22.21 3.41
CA GLN A 162 -5.26 22.97 4.61
C GLN A 162 -6.78 22.94 4.80
N VAL A 163 -7.21 22.44 5.95
CA VAL A 163 -8.62 22.27 6.28
C VAL A 163 -8.91 23.07 7.54
N GLU A 164 -9.77 24.08 7.41
CA GLU A 164 -10.16 24.99 8.50
C GLU A 164 -11.50 24.60 9.11
N GLU A 165 -12.37 23.95 8.31
CA GLU A 165 -13.70 23.53 8.74
C GLU A 165 -13.82 22.01 8.77
N SER A 166 -14.79 21.50 9.54
CA SER A 166 -15.12 20.08 9.55
C SER A 166 -15.55 19.60 8.17
N CYS A 167 -14.85 18.62 7.60
CA CYS A 167 -15.17 18.04 6.31
C CYS A 167 -15.02 16.52 6.32
N THR A 168 -15.55 15.86 5.29
CA THR A 168 -15.35 14.43 5.07
C THR A 168 -14.45 14.23 3.86
N LEU A 169 -13.15 14.03 4.12
CA LEU A 169 -12.17 13.74 3.08
C LEU A 169 -12.35 12.31 2.57
N LYS A 170 -12.55 12.17 1.27
CA LYS A 170 -12.39 10.90 0.55
C LYS A 170 -11.35 11.07 -0.54
N ALA A 171 -10.51 10.06 -0.71
CA ALA A 171 -9.49 10.07 -1.73
C ALA A 171 -9.46 8.72 -2.47
N CYS A 172 -9.12 8.75 -3.75
CA CYS A 172 -8.92 7.56 -4.56
C CYS A 172 -7.69 7.70 -5.45
N LEU A 173 -7.10 6.55 -5.80
CA LEU A 173 -6.03 6.46 -6.78
C LEU A 173 -6.62 6.17 -8.15
N LEU A 174 -6.22 6.93 -9.14
CA LEU A 174 -6.51 6.62 -10.52
C LEU A 174 -5.20 6.37 -11.27
N TYR A 175 -5.13 5.20 -11.89
CA TYR A 175 -4.01 4.85 -12.74
C TYR A 175 -4.14 5.53 -14.09
N THR A 176 -3.04 6.06 -14.61
CA THR A 176 -2.98 6.59 -15.96
C THR A 176 -2.87 5.51 -17.02
N SER A 177 -2.63 4.24 -16.62
CA SER A 177 -2.67 3.10 -17.53
C SER A 177 -4.11 2.57 -17.69
N PRO A 178 -4.56 2.29 -18.93
CA PRO A 178 -5.87 1.70 -19.15
C PRO A 178 -5.96 0.33 -18.46
N SER A 179 -6.99 0.16 -17.63
CA SER A 179 -7.32 -1.13 -17.06
C SER A 179 -7.55 -2.15 -18.19
N PRO A 180 -7.10 -3.40 -18.04
CA PRO A 180 -7.41 -4.46 -19.02
C PRO A 180 -8.92 -4.65 -19.24
N ARG A 181 -9.76 -4.18 -18.34
CA ARG A 181 -11.24 -4.23 -18.45
C ARG A 181 -11.83 -3.18 -19.41
N ASP A 182 -11.06 -2.16 -19.77
CA ASP A 182 -11.51 -1.09 -20.66
C ASP A 182 -11.21 -1.36 -22.16
N ARG A 183 -10.68 -2.55 -22.46
CA ARG A 183 -10.52 -3.08 -23.81
C ARG A 183 -11.61 -4.10 -24.11
N GLY A 184 -12.85 -3.64 -24.10
CA GLY A 184 -14.00 -4.39 -24.62
C GLY A 184 -14.09 -4.27 -26.14
#